data_7debf8cbcce5b30b1d3f47abdfcb963e
#
_entry.id   7debf8cbcce5b30b1d3f47abdfcb963e
#
_cell.length_a   1.000
_cell.length_b   1.000
_cell.length_c   1.000
_cell.angle_alpha   90.00
_cell.angle_beta   90.00
_cell.angle_gamma   90.00
#
_symmetry.space_group_name_H-M   'P 1'
#
loop_
_entity.id
_entity.type
_entity.pdbx_description
1 polymer ?
#
loop_
_entity_poly.entity_id
_entity_poly.type
_entity_poly.pdbx_seq_one_letter_code
_entity_poly.pdbx_strand_id
1 'polypeptide(L)'
;MAKNNKGFFLTRWFKRMFMGSDQEVRDIMQEEQVQTPFRTMAKAFFSKHTVRVGLCGLFLVFLFVLIGPRFWVLDLSEQDSTLINLPPSNNMMSIPKEMKGKVADIAAGRTYGIGLDTDGHLHSWGYTKITDKIDIANIPDEIQNADIVMFAGGDDHAVAMDDKGQLYVWGNTRLQQGNFTSEMKKAMKAGGETWDIIQLEASNQFSAAVSSDGTLYLWGNANVADIKLRKQYQGNVAKVALTSNEYICLLKDGTVAYTGYKDKGSAFAAIPEELKNTKVKDIASTSGTVAAVTEDGRVVVWGNAKSGEKKIPEFDAPVVKLQGGRFHYTAVLENGKVVCWGSNKYHQCDVPASLANGASIREIYIGNFQNYAVMEDGSVETWGLKGFLLGTDGLGRDLLTRIVNGGRVTMTVGAIAVIIATFIGVVLGSLAGYFGGKTDLLIMRIAEIVGGLPFIPFAMILSAVIGSRLDPTQKMYLIMVVLGVLSWTGTCRLVRAQILAQREMEYVTAAKAMGIRERVIVFRHIMPNVISLLLVSMTLDFATCMLTESSLSYLGFGIPLPTPTWGNLLKGANNSVVIQQYWWQWVFPAAIFGICTICINMIGDGLRDAVDPKSQER
;
A
#
# COMPACT_ATOMS: atom_id res chain seq x y z
N MET A 1 -29.00 9.68 46.04
CA MET A 1 -28.59 9.80 44.61
C MET A 1 -27.30 9.00 44.38
N ALA A 2 -27.42 7.76 43.92
CA ALA A 2 -26.29 6.88 43.68
C ALA A 2 -25.85 7.07 42.21
N LYS A 3 -24.66 7.61 41.98
CA LYS A 3 -24.02 7.69 40.65
C LYS A 3 -23.55 6.31 40.20
N ASN A 4 -24.20 5.80 39.19
CA ASN A 4 -23.92 4.57 38.48
C ASN A 4 -22.60 4.70 37.73
N ASN A 5 -21.52 4.13 38.26
CA ASN A 5 -20.19 4.09 37.64
C ASN A 5 -19.98 2.72 36.98
N LYS A 6 -20.62 2.52 35.82
CA LYS A 6 -20.31 1.40 34.92
C LYS A 6 -19.04 1.71 34.15
N GLY A 7 -17.89 1.60 34.80
CA GLY A 7 -16.62 1.59 34.11
C GLY A 7 -16.55 0.41 33.14
N PHE A 8 -16.19 0.71 31.91
CA PHE A 8 -16.10 -0.22 30.79
C PHE A 8 -15.37 -1.52 31.21
N PHE A 9 -15.96 -2.69 30.92
CA PHE A 9 -15.41 -4.01 31.25
C PHE A 9 -13.95 -4.19 30.83
N LEU A 10 -13.59 -3.64 29.68
CA LEU A 10 -12.22 -3.58 29.12
C LEU A 10 -11.23 -2.82 30.01
N THR A 11 -11.62 -1.69 30.63
CA THR A 11 -10.72 -0.92 31.50
C THR A 11 -10.45 -1.62 32.83
N ARG A 12 -11.41 -2.37 33.36
CA ARG A 12 -11.22 -3.21 34.55
C ARG A 12 -10.37 -4.44 34.24
N TRP A 13 -10.55 -5.04 33.06
CA TRP A 13 -9.74 -6.16 32.59
C TRP A 13 -8.28 -5.72 32.35
N PHE A 14 -8.06 -4.56 31.69
CA PHE A 14 -6.75 -3.95 31.48
C PHE A 14 -6.05 -3.58 32.79
N LYS A 15 -6.78 -2.98 33.76
CA LYS A 15 -6.22 -2.61 35.06
C LYS A 15 -5.83 -3.84 35.90
N ARG A 16 -6.59 -4.94 35.85
CA ARG A 16 -6.21 -6.22 36.47
C ARG A 16 -5.01 -6.87 35.79
N MET A 17 -4.87 -6.72 34.48
CA MET A 17 -3.78 -7.32 33.70
C MET A 17 -2.43 -6.64 33.93
N PHE A 18 -2.43 -5.32 34.15
CA PHE A 18 -1.19 -4.52 34.23
C PHE A 18 -0.79 -4.05 35.65
N MET A 19 -1.71 -3.94 36.61
CA MET A 19 -1.41 -3.36 37.94
C MET A 19 -1.33 -4.38 39.09
N GLY A 20 -1.44 -5.68 38.83
CA GLY A 20 -1.43 -6.68 39.91
C GLY A 20 -2.62 -6.50 40.87
N SER A 21 -3.29 -7.56 41.25
CA SER A 21 -4.27 -7.51 42.37
C SER A 21 -3.55 -7.37 43.70
N ASP A 22 -3.97 -6.42 44.53
CA ASP A 22 -3.59 -6.42 45.93
C ASP A 22 -3.78 -7.84 46.52
N GLN A 23 -2.73 -8.40 47.13
CA GLN A 23 -2.80 -9.68 47.82
C GLN A 23 -3.71 -9.52 49.02
N GLU A 24 -5.00 -9.81 48.85
CA GLU A 24 -5.83 -10.20 50.00
C GLU A 24 -5.22 -11.45 50.61
N VAL A 25 -4.84 -11.34 51.86
CA VAL A 25 -4.42 -12.47 52.72
C VAL A 25 -5.59 -13.46 52.76
N ARG A 26 -5.56 -14.45 51.88
CA ARG A 26 -6.56 -15.54 51.88
C ARG A 26 -6.19 -16.54 52.97
N ASP A 27 -7.20 -16.83 53.77
CA ASP A 27 -7.15 -17.81 54.86
C ASP A 27 -6.56 -19.14 54.35
N ILE A 28 -5.52 -19.63 55.03
CA ILE A 28 -4.73 -20.83 54.67
C ILE A 28 -5.61 -22.09 54.53
N MET A 29 -6.78 -22.14 55.15
CA MET A 29 -7.76 -23.23 55.03
C MET A 29 -8.56 -23.26 53.71
N GLN A 30 -8.50 -22.24 52.85
CA GLN A 30 -9.14 -22.27 51.54
C GLN A 30 -8.21 -22.74 50.41
N GLU A 31 -6.92 -22.91 50.65
CA GLU A 31 -5.94 -23.31 49.61
C GLU A 31 -5.87 -24.85 49.39
N GLU A 32 -6.46 -25.69 50.23
CA GLU A 32 -6.54 -27.14 50.02
C GLU A 32 -7.63 -27.62 49.06
N GLN A 33 -8.34 -26.75 48.39
CA GLN A 33 -9.17 -27.17 47.23
C GLN A 33 -8.23 -27.63 46.12
N VAL A 34 -8.31 -28.92 45.77
CA VAL A 34 -7.59 -29.61 44.69
C VAL A 34 -7.56 -28.72 43.45
N GLN A 35 -6.49 -27.94 43.29
CA GLN A 35 -6.26 -27.15 42.08
C GLN A 35 -5.92 -28.12 40.94
N THR A 36 -6.73 -28.17 39.90
CA THR A 36 -6.37 -28.98 38.73
C THR A 36 -5.02 -28.49 38.18
N PRO A 37 -4.13 -29.39 37.74
CA PRO A 37 -2.80 -29.04 37.21
C PRO A 37 -2.87 -27.91 36.15
N PHE A 38 -3.92 -27.90 35.34
CA PHE A 38 -4.18 -26.87 34.32
C PHE A 38 -4.42 -25.49 34.95
N ARG A 39 -5.15 -25.38 36.06
CA ARG A 39 -5.44 -24.11 36.73
C ARG A 39 -4.19 -23.51 37.37
N THR A 40 -3.33 -24.33 37.94
CA THR A 40 -2.05 -23.92 38.52
C THR A 40 -1.10 -23.42 37.41
N MET A 41 -0.99 -24.15 36.30
CA MET A 41 -0.22 -23.77 35.14
C MET A 41 -0.74 -22.45 34.55
N ALA A 42 -2.05 -22.31 34.37
CA ALA A 42 -2.64 -21.05 33.84
C ALA A 42 -2.37 -19.85 34.77
N LYS A 43 -2.47 -20.04 36.11
CA LYS A 43 -2.16 -18.98 37.08
C LYS A 43 -0.68 -18.56 36.98
N ALA A 44 0.24 -19.54 36.94
CA ALA A 44 1.68 -19.29 36.77
C ALA A 44 1.99 -18.60 35.44
N PHE A 45 1.36 -19.01 34.33
CA PHE A 45 1.51 -18.42 33.01
C PHE A 45 1.10 -16.94 32.99
N PHE A 46 -0.13 -16.62 33.42
CA PHE A 46 -0.64 -15.25 33.43
C PHE A 46 -0.02 -14.34 34.50
N SER A 47 0.67 -14.88 35.52
CA SER A 47 1.37 -14.05 36.52
C SER A 47 2.58 -13.33 35.95
N LYS A 48 3.22 -13.87 34.91
CA LYS A 48 4.44 -13.31 34.31
C LYS A 48 4.17 -12.07 33.49
N HIS A 49 4.93 -11.02 33.73
CA HIS A 49 4.83 -9.76 32.97
C HIS A 49 5.17 -9.96 31.49
N THR A 50 6.22 -10.73 31.18
CA THR A 50 6.64 -11.05 29.82
C THR A 50 5.53 -11.71 29.01
N VAL A 51 4.81 -12.67 29.59
CA VAL A 51 3.67 -13.35 28.96
C VAL A 51 2.55 -12.34 28.66
N ARG A 52 2.23 -11.48 29.61
CA ARG A 52 1.17 -10.46 29.41
C ARG A 52 1.50 -9.50 28.28
N VAL A 53 2.77 -9.07 28.21
CA VAL A 53 3.26 -8.22 27.12
C VAL A 53 3.21 -8.97 25.78
N GLY A 54 3.70 -10.22 25.75
CA GLY A 54 3.67 -11.07 24.56
C GLY A 54 2.24 -11.32 24.05
N LEU A 55 1.31 -11.65 24.94
CA LEU A 55 -0.11 -11.84 24.58
C LEU A 55 -0.77 -10.56 24.08
N CYS A 56 -0.49 -9.43 24.71
CA CYS A 56 -1.02 -8.14 24.29
C CYS A 56 -0.49 -7.75 22.92
N GLY A 57 0.82 -7.88 22.70
CA GLY A 57 1.46 -7.60 21.41
C GLY A 57 0.96 -8.53 20.30
N LEU A 58 0.88 -9.83 20.57
CA LEU A 58 0.36 -10.79 19.60
C LEU A 58 -1.12 -10.54 19.28
N PHE A 59 -1.93 -10.20 20.27
CA PHE A 59 -3.33 -9.82 20.07
C PHE A 59 -3.47 -8.60 19.16
N LEU A 60 -2.64 -7.58 19.36
CA LEU A 60 -2.61 -6.39 18.48
C LEU A 60 -2.20 -6.76 17.05
N VAL A 61 -1.18 -7.62 16.89
CA VAL A 61 -0.78 -8.12 15.56
C VAL A 61 -1.91 -8.92 14.91
N PHE A 62 -2.61 -9.79 15.66
CA PHE A 62 -3.78 -10.52 15.14
C PHE A 62 -4.90 -9.57 14.71
N LEU A 63 -5.23 -8.57 15.51
CA LEU A 63 -6.23 -7.56 15.14
C LEU A 63 -5.82 -6.87 13.83
N PHE A 64 -4.58 -6.44 13.74
CA PHE A 64 -4.04 -5.77 12.56
C PHE A 64 -4.12 -6.66 11.30
N VAL A 65 -3.76 -7.93 11.41
CA VAL A 65 -3.69 -8.88 10.28
C VAL A 65 -5.07 -9.46 9.90
N LEU A 66 -5.98 -9.70 10.88
CA LEU A 66 -7.28 -10.32 10.61
C LEU A 66 -8.39 -9.30 10.30
N ILE A 67 -8.37 -8.15 10.98
CA ILE A 67 -9.38 -7.11 10.81
C ILE A 67 -8.95 -6.07 9.77
N GLY A 68 -7.65 -5.75 9.74
CA GLY A 68 -7.06 -4.79 8.82
C GLY A 68 -7.44 -4.95 7.34
N PRO A 69 -7.50 -6.17 6.77
CA PRO A 69 -7.90 -6.38 5.38
C PRO A 69 -9.30 -5.88 5.01
N ARG A 70 -10.16 -5.57 5.99
CA ARG A 70 -11.47 -4.93 5.75
C ARG A 70 -11.33 -3.44 5.42
N PHE A 71 -10.28 -2.80 5.92
CA PHE A 71 -9.99 -1.38 5.70
C PHE A 71 -8.96 -1.19 4.59
N TRP A 72 -7.98 -2.07 4.51
CA TRP A 72 -6.92 -2.09 3.52
C TRP A 72 -7.11 -3.28 2.58
N VAL A 73 -8.02 -3.09 1.61
CA VAL A 73 -8.37 -4.13 0.64
C VAL A 73 -7.24 -4.32 -0.35
N LEU A 74 -6.76 -5.56 -0.48
CA LEU A 74 -5.67 -5.91 -1.39
C LEU A 74 -6.19 -6.11 -2.81
N ASP A 75 -5.66 -5.32 -3.74
CA ASP A 75 -5.74 -5.57 -5.17
C ASP A 75 -4.40 -6.15 -5.65
N LEU A 76 -4.41 -7.41 -6.11
CA LEU A 76 -3.21 -8.08 -6.61
C LEU A 76 -2.74 -7.53 -7.96
N SER A 77 -3.62 -6.92 -8.73
CA SER A 77 -3.32 -6.31 -10.02
C SER A 77 -2.76 -4.90 -9.90
N GLU A 78 -2.79 -4.33 -8.70
CA GLU A 78 -2.35 -2.96 -8.45
C GLU A 78 -0.87 -2.77 -8.75
N GLN A 79 -0.60 -1.90 -9.73
CA GLN A 79 0.72 -1.37 -10.05
C GLN A 79 0.55 0.04 -10.61
N ASP A 80 1.32 0.98 -10.09
CA ASP A 80 1.27 2.35 -10.57
C ASP A 80 2.67 2.95 -10.68
N SER A 81 3.15 3.07 -11.91
CA SER A 81 4.48 3.60 -12.21
C SER A 81 4.69 5.06 -11.78
N THR A 82 3.62 5.79 -11.50
CA THR A 82 3.71 7.18 -11.04
C THR A 82 3.82 7.30 -9.52
N LEU A 83 3.54 6.22 -8.79
CA LEU A 83 3.56 6.17 -7.32
C LEU A 83 4.72 5.33 -6.78
N ILE A 84 5.74 5.04 -7.60
CA ILE A 84 6.89 4.21 -7.24
C ILE A 84 7.72 4.89 -6.15
N ASN A 85 8.08 4.12 -5.10
CA ASN A 85 9.02 4.53 -4.07
C ASN A 85 8.66 5.83 -3.34
N LEU A 86 7.37 6.12 -3.18
CA LEU A 86 6.94 7.27 -2.38
C LEU A 86 7.24 7.03 -0.89
N PRO A 87 7.83 7.99 -0.19
CA PRO A 87 8.11 7.86 1.24
C PRO A 87 6.82 7.89 2.07
N PRO A 88 6.89 7.45 3.34
CA PRO A 88 5.81 7.62 4.29
C PRO A 88 5.37 9.07 4.40
N SER A 89 4.09 9.33 4.15
CA SER A 89 3.50 10.67 4.22
C SER A 89 1.98 10.58 4.36
N ASN A 90 1.38 11.63 4.92
CA ASN A 90 -0.07 11.84 4.96
C ASN A 90 -0.45 13.30 4.66
N ASN A 91 0.52 14.10 4.19
CA ASN A 91 0.38 15.55 4.00
C ASN A 91 0.78 16.03 2.59
N MET A 92 0.68 15.15 1.57
CA MET A 92 1.06 15.49 0.18
C MET A 92 0.33 16.72 -0.38
N MET A 93 -0.89 17.00 0.10
CA MET A 93 -1.68 18.15 -0.35
C MET A 93 -1.55 19.38 0.56
N SER A 94 -0.71 19.31 1.59
CA SER A 94 -0.58 20.40 2.55
C SER A 94 0.19 21.56 1.95
N ILE A 95 -0.50 22.65 1.70
CA ILE A 95 0.08 23.90 1.21
C ILE A 95 1.03 24.48 2.27
N PRO A 96 2.20 25.01 1.88
CA PRO A 96 3.15 25.67 2.76
C PRO A 96 2.49 26.76 3.62
N LYS A 97 2.97 26.93 4.84
CA LYS A 97 2.39 27.92 5.78
C LYS A 97 2.53 29.35 5.27
N GLU A 98 3.57 29.60 4.52
CA GLU A 98 3.92 30.88 3.91
C GLU A 98 2.86 31.33 2.89
N MET A 99 2.22 30.36 2.22
CA MET A 99 1.17 30.60 1.22
C MET A 99 -0.25 30.72 1.81
N LYS A 100 -0.45 30.44 3.11
CA LYS A 100 -1.80 30.47 3.69
C LYS A 100 -2.40 31.87 3.62
N GLY A 101 -3.54 31.99 2.95
CA GLY A 101 -4.23 33.28 2.71
C GLY A 101 -3.56 34.16 1.64
N LYS A 102 -2.52 33.68 0.97
CA LYS A 102 -1.75 34.41 -0.03
C LYS A 102 -1.65 33.64 -1.36
N VAL A 103 -2.48 32.65 -1.59
CA VAL A 103 -2.43 31.86 -2.83
C VAL A 103 -2.93 32.71 -4.00
N ALA A 104 -2.05 33.00 -4.95
CA ALA A 104 -2.42 33.63 -6.22
C ALA A 104 -2.85 32.57 -7.25
N ASP A 105 -2.03 31.53 -7.46
CA ASP A 105 -2.27 30.48 -8.44
C ASP A 105 -1.65 29.15 -7.98
N ILE A 106 -2.12 28.02 -8.54
CA ILE A 106 -1.62 26.67 -8.27
C ILE A 106 -1.47 25.89 -9.58
N ALA A 107 -0.39 25.13 -9.71
CA ALA A 107 -0.26 24.07 -10.70
C ALA A 107 -0.06 22.72 -9.97
N ALA A 108 -0.93 21.77 -10.23
CA ALA A 108 -0.90 20.45 -9.60
C ALA A 108 -0.23 19.44 -10.54
N GLY A 109 0.94 18.96 -10.18
CA GLY A 109 1.70 17.94 -10.92
C GLY A 109 1.31 16.51 -10.57
N ARG A 110 2.25 15.57 -10.78
CA ARG A 110 2.03 14.13 -10.55
C ARG A 110 1.72 13.79 -9.08
N THR A 111 2.60 14.17 -8.18
CA THR A 111 2.53 13.91 -6.73
C THR A 111 2.92 15.15 -5.92
N TYR A 112 2.98 16.28 -6.57
CA TYR A 112 3.41 17.54 -6.01
C TYR A 112 2.50 18.67 -6.45
N GLY A 113 2.56 19.78 -5.76
CA GLY A 113 1.98 21.06 -6.17
C GLY A 113 3.06 22.12 -6.28
N ILE A 114 2.84 23.07 -7.17
CA ILE A 114 3.57 24.34 -7.26
C ILE A 114 2.53 25.44 -7.06
N GLY A 115 2.86 26.47 -6.30
CA GLY A 115 1.97 27.61 -6.11
C GLY A 115 2.73 28.91 -6.17
N LEU A 116 2.07 29.92 -6.71
CA LEU A 116 2.49 31.30 -6.70
C LEU A 116 1.77 32.01 -5.55
N ASP A 117 2.50 32.71 -4.71
CA ASP A 117 1.89 33.57 -3.71
C ASP A 117 1.62 34.98 -4.26
N THR A 118 0.86 35.77 -3.51
CA THR A 118 0.53 37.16 -3.89
C THR A 118 1.75 38.11 -3.89
N ASP A 119 2.87 37.66 -3.34
CA ASP A 119 4.13 38.41 -3.30
C ASP A 119 5.03 38.06 -4.52
N GLY A 120 4.58 37.11 -5.39
CA GLY A 120 5.27 36.72 -6.62
C GLY A 120 6.26 35.58 -6.46
N HIS A 121 6.31 34.89 -5.29
CA HIS A 121 7.23 33.81 -5.05
C HIS A 121 6.60 32.44 -5.35
N LEU A 122 7.39 31.56 -5.97
CA LEU A 122 7.01 30.18 -6.23
C LEU A 122 7.36 29.28 -5.03
N HIS A 123 6.40 28.46 -4.63
CA HIS A 123 6.53 27.45 -3.61
C HIS A 123 6.19 26.08 -4.16
N SER A 124 6.76 25.03 -3.60
CA SER A 124 6.41 23.65 -3.96
C SER A 124 6.11 22.82 -2.71
N TRP A 125 5.24 21.82 -2.85
CA TRP A 125 4.89 20.89 -1.76
C TRP A 125 4.54 19.51 -2.30
N GLY A 126 4.32 18.56 -1.38
CA GLY A 126 4.05 17.17 -1.72
C GLY A 126 5.32 16.38 -1.95
N TYR A 127 5.26 15.36 -2.81
CA TYR A 127 6.42 14.58 -3.18
C TYR A 127 7.00 15.10 -4.50
N THR A 128 7.97 15.98 -4.37
CA THR A 128 8.60 16.73 -5.46
C THR A 128 9.75 16.00 -6.14
N LYS A 129 10.29 14.95 -5.48
CA LYS A 129 11.44 14.20 -5.95
C LYS A 129 11.06 13.21 -7.05
N ILE A 130 11.43 13.50 -8.28
CA ILE A 130 11.15 12.67 -9.46
C ILE A 130 12.14 11.50 -9.55
N THR A 131 13.42 11.78 -9.33
CA THR A 131 14.52 10.81 -9.25
C THR A 131 15.51 11.26 -8.18
N ASP A 132 16.53 10.45 -7.91
CA ASP A 132 17.59 10.83 -6.95
C ASP A 132 18.31 12.14 -7.28
N LYS A 133 18.27 12.56 -8.54
CA LYS A 133 18.97 13.74 -9.06
C LYS A 133 18.04 14.87 -9.52
N ILE A 134 16.74 14.61 -9.58
CA ILE A 134 15.74 15.54 -10.10
C ILE A 134 14.69 15.75 -9.04
N ASP A 135 14.59 16.99 -8.58
CA ASP A 135 13.62 17.43 -7.58
C ASP A 135 12.99 18.75 -8.05
N ILE A 136 11.67 18.77 -8.16
CA ILE A 136 10.89 19.95 -8.55
C ILE A 136 11.01 21.07 -7.50
N ALA A 137 11.28 20.72 -6.24
CA ALA A 137 11.50 21.70 -5.18
C ALA A 137 12.77 22.55 -5.39
N ASN A 138 13.72 22.05 -6.19
CA ASN A 138 14.91 22.81 -6.55
C ASN A 138 14.58 23.79 -7.69
N ILE A 139 13.79 24.81 -7.38
CA ILE A 139 13.47 25.89 -8.30
C ILE A 139 14.74 26.75 -8.51
N PRO A 140 15.25 26.93 -9.73
CA PRO A 140 16.44 27.75 -10.00
C PRO A 140 16.28 29.20 -9.52
N ASP A 141 17.36 29.80 -9.02
CA ASP A 141 17.37 31.18 -8.52
C ASP A 141 16.88 32.21 -9.56
N GLU A 142 17.17 31.96 -10.83
CA GLU A 142 16.70 32.81 -11.96
C GLU A 142 15.17 32.84 -12.06
N ILE A 143 14.49 31.76 -11.70
CA ILE A 143 13.02 31.67 -11.69
C ILE A 143 12.46 32.27 -10.42
N GLN A 144 13.10 32.03 -9.28
CA GLN A 144 12.65 32.59 -7.99
C GLN A 144 12.74 34.12 -7.93
N ASN A 145 13.65 34.72 -8.72
CA ASN A 145 13.83 36.17 -8.78
C ASN A 145 13.12 36.82 -9.97
N ALA A 146 12.35 36.05 -10.77
CA ALA A 146 11.57 36.55 -11.89
C ALA A 146 10.12 36.84 -11.48
N ASP A 147 9.51 37.84 -12.09
CA ASP A 147 8.08 38.16 -11.89
C ASP A 147 7.22 37.17 -12.70
N ILE A 148 6.97 35.98 -12.11
CA ILE A 148 6.24 34.90 -12.78
C ILE A 148 4.76 35.25 -12.91
N VAL A 149 4.24 35.18 -14.15
CA VAL A 149 2.84 35.45 -14.46
C VAL A 149 2.05 34.19 -14.80
N MET A 150 2.73 33.12 -15.25
CA MET A 150 2.09 31.85 -15.64
C MET A 150 3.02 30.68 -15.40
N PHE A 151 2.49 29.54 -14.96
CA PHE A 151 3.27 28.32 -14.76
C PHE A 151 2.38 27.08 -14.88
N ALA A 152 3.00 25.93 -15.17
CA ALA A 152 2.32 24.64 -15.25
C ALA A 152 3.23 23.52 -14.73
N GLY A 153 2.62 22.52 -14.11
CA GLY A 153 3.30 21.33 -13.59
C GLY A 153 2.95 20.08 -14.38
N GLY A 154 3.96 19.41 -14.94
CA GLY A 154 3.82 18.12 -15.59
C GLY A 154 4.08 16.94 -14.68
N ASP A 155 4.30 15.74 -15.25
CA ASP A 155 4.63 14.55 -14.46
C ASP A 155 6.06 14.57 -13.91
N ASP A 156 7.02 15.13 -14.65
CA ASP A 156 8.44 15.09 -14.32
C ASP A 156 9.19 16.42 -14.48
N HIS A 157 8.52 17.45 -14.99
CA HIS A 157 9.07 18.79 -15.19
C HIS A 157 8.00 19.84 -14.91
N ALA A 158 8.46 21.07 -14.74
CA ALA A 158 7.59 22.23 -14.63
C ALA A 158 8.07 23.34 -15.58
N VAL A 159 7.15 24.20 -15.97
CA VAL A 159 7.39 25.34 -16.84
C VAL A 159 6.82 26.60 -16.22
N ALA A 160 7.47 27.73 -16.42
CA ALA A 160 6.99 29.04 -15.98
C ALA A 160 7.31 30.11 -17.04
N MET A 161 6.57 31.19 -17.03
CA MET A 161 6.79 32.36 -17.85
C MET A 161 6.75 33.63 -16.99
N ASP A 162 7.71 34.53 -17.22
CA ASP A 162 7.74 35.83 -16.54
C ASP A 162 6.93 36.87 -17.31
N ASP A 163 6.83 38.07 -16.72
CA ASP A 163 6.13 39.24 -17.27
C ASP A 163 6.77 39.77 -18.60
N LYS A 164 8.03 39.35 -18.87
CA LYS A 164 8.76 39.70 -20.11
C LYS A 164 8.57 38.66 -21.23
N GLY A 165 7.79 37.59 -20.93
CA GLY A 165 7.55 36.49 -21.86
C GLY A 165 8.72 35.49 -21.96
N GLN A 166 9.68 35.50 -21.02
CA GLN A 166 10.74 34.52 -20.96
C GLN A 166 10.20 33.23 -20.40
N LEU A 167 10.39 32.12 -21.12
CA LEU A 167 10.05 30.77 -20.64
C LEU A 167 11.20 30.13 -19.86
N TYR A 168 10.85 29.48 -18.78
CA TYR A 168 11.72 28.70 -17.92
C TYR A 168 11.22 27.27 -17.83
N VAL A 169 12.14 26.31 -17.73
CA VAL A 169 11.82 24.88 -17.51
C VAL A 169 12.78 24.31 -16.48
N TRP A 170 12.23 23.61 -15.48
CA TRP A 170 13.04 22.91 -14.48
C TRP A 170 12.49 21.51 -14.18
N GLY A 171 13.19 20.76 -13.35
CA GLY A 171 12.91 19.35 -13.13
C GLY A 171 13.64 18.47 -14.15
N ASN A 172 12.97 17.51 -14.79
CA ASN A 172 13.57 16.68 -15.82
C ASN A 172 13.65 17.41 -17.17
N THR A 173 14.85 17.79 -17.57
CA THR A 173 15.11 18.44 -18.87
C THR A 173 15.86 17.54 -19.85
N ARG A 174 16.15 16.28 -19.47
CA ARG A 174 17.00 15.34 -20.23
C ARG A 174 16.37 14.86 -21.54
N LEU A 175 15.05 14.90 -21.65
CA LEU A 175 14.29 14.44 -22.79
C LEU A 175 13.76 15.60 -23.65
N GLN A 176 14.54 16.66 -23.74
CA GLN A 176 14.28 17.87 -24.53
C GLN A 176 13.18 18.81 -23.99
N GLN A 177 12.70 18.61 -22.76
CA GLN A 177 11.69 19.49 -22.16
C GLN A 177 12.18 20.95 -22.03
N GLY A 178 13.51 21.16 -21.88
CA GLY A 178 14.13 22.49 -21.86
C GLY A 178 14.55 23.00 -23.25
N ASN A 179 14.29 22.29 -24.35
CA ASN A 179 14.72 22.66 -25.69
C ASN A 179 13.58 23.28 -26.49
N PHE A 180 13.54 24.59 -26.52
CA PHE A 180 12.58 25.34 -27.34
C PHE A 180 12.88 25.25 -28.85
N THR A 181 11.83 25.15 -29.65
CA THR A 181 11.96 25.09 -31.11
C THR A 181 12.51 26.40 -31.69
N SER A 182 13.04 26.36 -32.92
CA SER A 182 13.52 27.56 -33.59
C SER A 182 12.42 28.59 -33.83
N GLU A 183 11.18 28.12 -34.01
CA GLU A 183 9.99 28.99 -34.18
C GLU A 183 9.66 29.71 -32.88
N MET A 184 9.66 28.98 -31.74
CA MET A 184 9.47 29.58 -30.43
C MET A 184 10.52 30.64 -30.12
N LYS A 185 11.80 30.33 -30.34
CA LYS A 185 12.90 31.28 -30.09
C LYS A 185 12.78 32.56 -30.95
N LYS A 186 12.26 32.45 -32.18
CA LYS A 186 11.97 33.61 -33.01
C LYS A 186 10.79 34.42 -32.49
N ALA A 187 9.70 33.74 -32.08
CA ALA A 187 8.52 34.37 -31.52
C ALA A 187 8.84 35.08 -30.19
N MET A 188 9.57 34.43 -29.29
CA MET A 188 10.06 35.03 -28.04
C MET A 188 10.86 36.32 -28.28
N LYS A 189 11.72 36.32 -29.31
CA LYS A 189 12.52 37.50 -29.67
C LYS A 189 11.70 38.59 -30.34
N ALA A 190 10.66 38.24 -31.12
CA ALA A 190 9.80 39.18 -31.81
C ALA A 190 8.81 39.87 -30.87
N GLY A 191 8.32 39.14 -29.86
CA GLY A 191 7.27 39.63 -28.96
C GLY A 191 5.94 39.90 -29.65
N GLY A 192 5.09 40.73 -29.03
CA GLY A 192 3.78 41.12 -29.58
C GLY A 192 2.77 39.97 -29.56
N GLU A 193 1.71 40.03 -30.35
CA GLU A 193 0.59 39.07 -30.35
C GLU A 193 1.02 37.62 -30.61
N THR A 194 2.10 37.39 -31.35
CA THR A 194 2.64 36.05 -31.61
C THR A 194 3.28 35.41 -30.40
N TRP A 195 3.63 36.18 -29.37
CA TRP A 195 4.20 35.70 -28.11
C TRP A 195 3.45 36.23 -26.89
N ASP A 196 2.22 36.66 -27.05
CA ASP A 196 1.28 36.96 -25.98
C ASP A 196 0.59 35.64 -25.56
N ILE A 197 1.25 34.90 -24.67
CA ILE A 197 0.82 33.57 -24.26
C ILE A 197 -0.36 33.65 -23.28
N ILE A 198 -1.47 33.00 -23.66
CA ILE A 198 -2.73 32.98 -22.89
C ILE A 198 -2.94 31.64 -22.17
N GLN A 199 -2.23 30.59 -22.56
CA GLN A 199 -2.28 29.28 -21.89
C GLN A 199 -0.89 28.63 -21.91
N LEU A 200 -0.48 28.09 -20.77
CA LEU A 200 0.71 27.26 -20.58
C LEU A 200 0.31 25.95 -19.96
N GLU A 201 0.72 24.84 -20.56
CA GLU A 201 0.38 23.48 -20.11
C GLU A 201 1.62 22.59 -20.12
N ALA A 202 1.69 21.68 -19.14
CA ALA A 202 2.72 20.66 -19.09
C ALA A 202 2.08 19.28 -18.82
N SER A 203 2.56 18.26 -19.53
CA SER A 203 2.08 16.89 -19.39
C SER A 203 3.22 15.93 -18.96
N ASN A 204 3.21 14.69 -19.42
CA ASN A 204 4.19 13.67 -19.02
C ASN A 204 5.63 14.12 -19.34
N GLN A 205 5.95 14.36 -20.61
CA GLN A 205 7.31 14.73 -21.05
C GLN A 205 7.30 15.80 -22.15
N PHE A 206 6.21 16.50 -22.31
CA PHE A 206 6.07 17.59 -23.28
C PHE A 206 5.19 18.70 -22.73
N SER A 207 5.31 19.87 -23.32
CA SER A 207 4.60 21.08 -22.93
C SER A 207 4.02 21.79 -24.12
N ALA A 208 3.05 22.65 -23.86
CA ALA A 208 2.37 23.47 -24.85
C ALA A 208 2.18 24.90 -24.35
N ALA A 209 2.20 25.86 -25.29
CA ALA A 209 1.79 27.24 -25.07
C ALA A 209 0.88 27.68 -26.21
N VAL A 210 -0.20 28.37 -25.87
CA VAL A 210 -1.11 28.98 -26.85
C VAL A 210 -1.00 30.50 -26.74
N SER A 211 -0.78 31.19 -27.86
CA SER A 211 -0.76 32.65 -27.90
C SER A 211 -2.11 33.23 -28.29
N SER A 212 -2.32 34.51 -27.99
CA SER A 212 -3.59 35.22 -28.25
C SER A 212 -3.97 35.26 -29.73
N ASP A 213 -2.97 35.25 -30.65
CA ASP A 213 -3.21 35.12 -32.08
C ASP A 213 -3.74 33.72 -32.49
N GLY A 214 -3.67 32.73 -31.60
CA GLY A 214 -4.09 31.35 -31.84
C GLY A 214 -2.98 30.42 -32.32
N THR A 215 -1.73 30.85 -32.20
CA THR A 215 -0.57 30.01 -32.50
C THR A 215 -0.33 29.03 -31.36
N LEU A 216 -0.22 27.74 -31.68
CA LEU A 216 0.13 26.68 -30.72
C LEU A 216 1.61 26.33 -30.86
N TYR A 217 2.34 26.43 -29.76
CA TYR A 217 3.72 26.00 -29.61
C TYR A 217 3.78 24.70 -28.80
N LEU A 218 4.52 23.72 -29.30
CA LEU A 218 4.71 22.42 -28.66
C LEU A 218 6.21 22.12 -28.60
N TRP A 219 6.67 21.62 -27.43
CA TRP A 219 8.06 21.21 -27.26
C TRP A 219 8.19 20.08 -26.25
N GLY A 220 9.36 19.42 -26.20
CA GLY A 220 9.67 18.29 -25.29
C GLY A 220 10.02 17.02 -26.04
N ASN A 221 9.66 15.86 -25.49
CA ASN A 221 10.03 14.55 -26.00
C ASN A 221 9.20 14.12 -27.21
N ALA A 222 9.74 14.31 -28.41
CA ALA A 222 9.10 13.90 -29.67
C ALA A 222 8.89 12.37 -29.82
N ASN A 223 9.47 11.55 -28.95
CA ASN A 223 9.22 10.10 -28.93
C ASN A 223 7.94 9.73 -28.18
N VAL A 224 7.50 10.59 -27.24
CA VAL A 224 6.30 10.39 -26.43
C VAL A 224 5.09 11.04 -27.10
N ALA A 225 5.22 12.27 -27.57
CA ALA A 225 4.13 13.01 -28.19
C ALA A 225 4.50 13.51 -29.60
N ASP A 226 3.49 13.67 -30.45
CA ASP A 226 3.65 14.33 -31.71
C ASP A 226 3.64 15.86 -31.50
N ILE A 227 4.84 16.46 -31.45
CA ILE A 227 5.01 17.89 -31.18
C ILE A 227 4.86 18.76 -32.45
N LYS A 228 4.21 18.24 -33.51
CA LYS A 228 3.98 18.97 -34.77
C LYS A 228 2.49 19.22 -34.99
N LEU A 229 2.08 20.46 -34.88
CA LEU A 229 0.74 20.88 -35.25
C LEU A 229 0.58 20.91 -36.78
N ARG A 230 -0.57 20.49 -37.30
CA ARG A 230 -0.92 20.65 -38.70
C ARG A 230 -1.11 22.14 -39.02
N LYS A 231 -0.49 22.60 -40.13
CA LYS A 231 -0.49 24.01 -40.52
C LYS A 231 -1.89 24.62 -40.61
N GLN A 232 -2.91 23.84 -40.97
CA GLN A 232 -4.30 24.29 -41.10
C GLN A 232 -4.95 24.78 -39.79
N TYR A 233 -4.41 24.41 -38.65
CA TYR A 233 -4.96 24.80 -37.34
C TYR A 233 -4.14 25.94 -36.71
N GLN A 234 -2.95 26.24 -37.24
CA GLN A 234 -2.08 27.26 -36.69
C GLN A 234 -2.69 28.66 -36.89
N GLY A 235 -2.71 29.47 -35.85
CA GLY A 235 -3.39 30.76 -35.82
C GLY A 235 -4.88 30.70 -35.49
N ASN A 236 -5.43 29.49 -35.23
CA ASN A 236 -6.85 29.29 -34.92
C ASN A 236 -7.10 28.54 -33.60
N VAL A 237 -6.07 28.28 -32.80
CA VAL A 237 -6.22 27.55 -31.50
C VAL A 237 -6.66 28.52 -30.41
N ALA A 238 -7.73 28.20 -29.72
CA ALA A 238 -8.21 28.93 -28.54
C ALA A 238 -7.71 28.31 -27.24
N LYS A 239 -7.69 26.97 -27.18
CA LYS A 239 -7.24 26.20 -25.99
C LYS A 239 -6.67 24.85 -26.43
N VAL A 240 -5.71 24.35 -25.69
CA VAL A 240 -5.18 22.98 -25.82
C VAL A 240 -5.45 22.18 -24.58
N ALA A 241 -5.73 20.88 -24.71
CA ALA A 241 -5.79 19.93 -23.64
C ALA A 241 -4.79 18.80 -23.89
N LEU A 242 -3.84 18.58 -22.96
CA LEU A 242 -2.77 17.61 -23.09
C LEU A 242 -3.16 16.30 -22.38
N THR A 243 -3.05 15.19 -23.09
CA THR A 243 -3.10 13.85 -22.49
C THR A 243 -1.68 13.36 -22.17
N SER A 244 -1.49 12.11 -21.78
CA SER A 244 -0.14 11.59 -21.49
C SER A 244 0.81 11.62 -22.70
N ASN A 245 0.28 11.50 -23.92
CA ASN A 245 1.08 11.36 -25.14
C ASN A 245 0.47 12.02 -26.38
N GLU A 246 -0.68 12.66 -26.25
CA GLU A 246 -1.39 13.33 -27.35
C GLU A 246 -1.98 14.66 -26.86
N TYR A 247 -2.56 15.43 -27.76
CA TYR A 247 -3.22 16.70 -27.44
C TYR A 247 -4.43 16.94 -28.34
N ILE A 248 -5.39 17.69 -27.82
CA ILE A 248 -6.61 18.10 -28.51
C ILE A 248 -6.69 19.62 -28.50
N CYS A 249 -7.10 20.22 -29.59
CA CYS A 249 -7.29 21.67 -29.71
C CYS A 249 -8.77 22.03 -29.72
N LEU A 250 -9.13 23.04 -28.96
CA LEU A 250 -10.34 23.82 -29.15
C LEU A 250 -9.96 24.99 -30.08
N LEU A 251 -10.68 25.15 -31.17
CA LEU A 251 -10.46 26.21 -32.12
C LEU A 251 -11.28 27.47 -31.76
N LYS A 252 -10.90 28.62 -32.27
CA LYS A 252 -11.56 29.92 -32.01
C LYS A 252 -13.01 29.96 -32.47
N ASP A 253 -13.41 29.11 -33.44
CA ASP A 253 -14.79 28.96 -33.90
C ASP A 253 -15.65 28.07 -33.02
N GLY A 254 -15.11 27.51 -31.94
CA GLY A 254 -15.79 26.58 -31.01
C GLY A 254 -15.78 25.14 -31.49
N THR A 255 -15.04 24.77 -32.53
CA THR A 255 -14.90 23.38 -32.97
C THR A 255 -13.72 22.69 -32.26
N VAL A 256 -13.81 21.36 -32.09
CA VAL A 256 -12.75 20.56 -31.52
C VAL A 256 -11.98 19.86 -32.63
N ALA A 257 -10.66 19.90 -32.57
CA ALA A 257 -9.77 19.31 -33.56
C ALA A 257 -8.76 18.34 -32.93
N TYR A 258 -8.70 17.12 -33.46
CA TYR A 258 -7.61 16.20 -33.22
C TYR A 258 -6.51 16.42 -34.27
N THR A 259 -5.31 16.65 -33.79
CA THR A 259 -4.21 17.09 -34.66
C THR A 259 -3.06 16.10 -34.76
N GLY A 260 -3.15 14.95 -34.09
CA GLY A 260 -2.09 13.91 -34.06
C GLY A 260 -1.72 13.41 -35.47
N TYR A 261 -0.43 13.31 -35.72
CA TYR A 261 0.14 12.87 -36.99
C TYR A 261 0.43 11.36 -37.03
N LYS A 262 0.81 10.81 -35.90
CA LYS A 262 1.42 9.47 -35.86
C LYS A 262 0.40 8.34 -35.74
N ASP A 263 -0.77 8.57 -35.15
CA ASP A 263 -1.74 7.49 -34.84
C ASP A 263 -3.08 7.69 -35.53
N LYS A 264 -3.21 7.10 -36.75
CA LYS A 264 -4.50 6.97 -37.42
C LYS A 264 -5.54 6.14 -36.66
N GLY A 265 -5.14 5.43 -35.62
CA GLY A 265 -5.96 4.58 -34.75
C GLY A 265 -6.23 5.15 -33.36
N SER A 266 -5.85 6.38 -33.08
CA SER A 266 -6.08 6.99 -31.78
C SER A 266 -7.57 7.09 -31.44
N ALA A 267 -7.93 6.72 -30.22
CA ALA A 267 -9.28 6.87 -29.69
C ALA A 267 -9.74 8.35 -29.61
N PHE A 268 -8.80 9.30 -29.62
CA PHE A 268 -9.07 10.73 -29.62
C PHE A 268 -9.49 11.26 -31.01
N ALA A 269 -9.11 10.58 -32.11
CA ALA A 269 -9.51 10.91 -33.45
C ALA A 269 -11.02 10.67 -33.70
N ALA A 270 -11.64 9.80 -32.88
CA ALA A 270 -13.08 9.54 -32.96
C ALA A 270 -13.88 10.59 -32.16
N ILE A 271 -13.81 11.86 -32.58
CA ILE A 271 -14.60 12.93 -31.98
C ILE A 271 -16.10 12.60 -32.13
N PRO A 272 -16.92 12.64 -31.07
CA PRO A 272 -18.34 12.38 -31.15
C PRO A 272 -19.09 13.25 -32.18
N GLU A 273 -20.04 12.66 -32.91
CA GLU A 273 -20.82 13.35 -33.93
C GLU A 273 -21.56 14.58 -33.39
N GLU A 274 -22.03 14.51 -32.13
CA GLU A 274 -22.70 15.61 -31.46
C GLU A 274 -21.82 16.87 -31.35
N LEU A 275 -20.49 16.72 -31.22
CA LEU A 275 -19.54 17.83 -31.12
C LEU A 275 -19.20 18.46 -32.49
N LYS A 276 -19.52 17.78 -33.60
CA LYS A 276 -19.28 18.35 -34.95
C LYS A 276 -20.21 19.49 -35.27
N ASN A 277 -21.40 19.53 -34.67
CA ASN A 277 -22.43 20.52 -34.93
C ASN A 277 -22.76 21.39 -33.71
N THR A 278 -22.04 21.19 -32.58
CA THR A 278 -22.26 21.93 -31.34
C THR A 278 -21.01 22.73 -31.01
N LYS A 279 -21.16 23.98 -30.68
CA LYS A 279 -20.04 24.80 -30.22
C LYS A 279 -19.60 24.40 -28.81
N VAL A 280 -18.32 24.32 -28.66
CA VAL A 280 -17.62 23.97 -27.40
C VAL A 280 -17.01 25.25 -26.85
N LYS A 281 -17.24 25.49 -25.54
CA LYS A 281 -16.67 26.63 -24.82
C LYS A 281 -15.40 26.29 -24.04
N ASP A 282 -15.25 25.01 -23.65
CA ASP A 282 -14.09 24.57 -22.87
C ASP A 282 -13.76 23.09 -23.13
N ILE A 283 -12.47 22.73 -23.00
CA ILE A 283 -11.98 21.35 -23.06
C ILE A 283 -11.05 21.05 -21.90
N ALA A 284 -11.11 19.81 -21.42
CA ALA A 284 -10.19 19.27 -20.41
C ALA A 284 -9.80 17.84 -20.78
N SER A 285 -8.66 17.37 -20.28
CA SER A 285 -8.18 16.01 -20.55
C SER A 285 -7.80 15.26 -19.29
N THR A 286 -7.85 13.94 -19.39
CA THR A 286 -7.18 13.01 -18.49
C THR A 286 -6.03 12.31 -19.22
N SER A 287 -5.36 11.36 -18.61
CA SER A 287 -4.32 10.57 -19.30
C SER A 287 -4.84 9.83 -20.54
N GLY A 288 -6.12 9.47 -20.59
CA GLY A 288 -6.69 8.63 -21.64
C GLY A 288 -8.00 9.12 -22.26
N THR A 289 -8.58 10.19 -21.74
CA THR A 289 -9.84 10.75 -22.26
C THR A 289 -9.77 12.27 -22.40
N VAL A 290 -10.66 12.82 -23.22
CA VAL A 290 -10.90 14.26 -23.35
C VAL A 290 -12.36 14.52 -23.07
N ALA A 291 -12.65 15.61 -22.40
CA ALA A 291 -13.99 16.12 -22.15
C ALA A 291 -14.15 17.50 -22.79
N ALA A 292 -15.28 17.73 -23.42
CA ALA A 292 -15.70 19.02 -23.97
C ALA A 292 -16.92 19.53 -23.20
N VAL A 293 -16.94 20.83 -22.90
CA VAL A 293 -18.09 21.54 -22.34
C VAL A 293 -18.71 22.35 -23.47
N THR A 294 -19.95 22.05 -23.81
CA THR A 294 -20.71 22.77 -24.84
C THR A 294 -21.17 24.13 -24.32
N GLU A 295 -21.58 25.03 -25.21
CA GLU A 295 -22.05 26.39 -24.84
C GLU A 295 -23.22 26.35 -23.85
N ASP A 296 -24.11 25.33 -23.95
CA ASP A 296 -25.22 25.10 -23.03
C ASP A 296 -24.81 24.41 -21.70
N GLY A 297 -23.51 24.17 -21.52
CA GLY A 297 -22.96 23.62 -20.24
C GLY A 297 -23.05 22.10 -20.10
N ARG A 298 -23.41 21.34 -21.15
CA ARG A 298 -23.32 19.88 -21.17
C ARG A 298 -21.88 19.42 -21.34
N VAL A 299 -21.59 18.23 -20.84
CA VAL A 299 -20.27 17.60 -20.94
C VAL A 299 -20.33 16.37 -21.84
N VAL A 300 -19.39 16.27 -22.77
CA VAL A 300 -19.21 15.11 -23.66
C VAL A 300 -17.80 14.57 -23.47
N VAL A 301 -17.65 13.26 -23.18
CA VAL A 301 -16.35 12.62 -22.91
C VAL A 301 -16.09 11.52 -23.93
N TRP A 302 -14.89 11.53 -24.56
CA TRP A 302 -14.44 10.48 -25.48
C TRP A 302 -12.97 10.09 -25.22
N GLY A 303 -12.47 9.09 -25.97
CA GLY A 303 -11.14 8.54 -25.77
C GLY A 303 -11.17 7.17 -25.11
N ASN A 304 -10.08 6.76 -24.47
CA ASN A 304 -9.91 5.43 -23.84
C ASN A 304 -10.07 5.52 -22.31
N ALA A 305 -11.32 5.39 -21.83
CA ALA A 305 -11.63 5.43 -20.40
C ALA A 305 -11.22 4.13 -19.70
N LYS A 306 -10.54 4.24 -18.58
CA LYS A 306 -10.10 3.10 -17.74
C LYS A 306 -10.81 3.01 -16.40
N SER A 307 -11.29 4.11 -15.86
CA SER A 307 -11.75 4.23 -14.48
C SER A 307 -13.12 4.91 -14.32
N GLY A 308 -13.96 4.86 -15.37
CA GLY A 308 -15.30 5.42 -15.32
C GLY A 308 -15.40 6.88 -15.76
N GLU A 309 -14.39 7.45 -16.42
CA GLU A 309 -14.33 8.84 -16.88
C GLU A 309 -15.51 9.19 -17.82
N LYS A 310 -16.06 8.20 -18.56
CA LYS A 310 -17.25 8.34 -19.42
C LYS A 310 -18.58 8.21 -18.68
N LYS A 311 -18.57 7.88 -17.39
CA LYS A 311 -19.79 7.82 -16.57
C LYS A 311 -20.08 9.21 -16.01
N ILE A 312 -20.51 10.10 -16.88
CA ILE A 312 -20.81 11.49 -16.52
C ILE A 312 -22.03 11.50 -15.59
N PRO A 313 -21.96 12.15 -14.40
CA PRO A 313 -23.11 12.30 -13.52
C PRO A 313 -24.14 13.28 -14.12
N GLU A 314 -25.37 13.23 -13.61
CA GLU A 314 -26.35 14.27 -13.90
C GLU A 314 -25.98 15.56 -13.17
N PHE A 315 -25.99 16.67 -13.88
CA PHE A 315 -25.72 17.99 -13.32
C PHE A 315 -27.06 18.75 -13.09
N ASP A 316 -27.19 19.40 -11.95
CA ASP A 316 -28.36 20.23 -11.62
C ASP A 316 -28.22 21.69 -12.09
N ALA A 317 -27.08 22.05 -12.66
CA ALA A 317 -26.80 23.33 -13.29
C ALA A 317 -25.75 23.17 -14.41
N PRO A 318 -25.63 24.12 -15.35
CA PRO A 318 -24.61 24.09 -16.39
C PRO A 318 -23.18 24.07 -15.82
N VAL A 319 -22.29 23.34 -16.49
CA VAL A 319 -20.86 23.35 -16.15
C VAL A 319 -20.22 24.65 -16.63
N VAL A 320 -19.53 25.35 -15.74
CA VAL A 320 -18.81 26.61 -16.04
C VAL A 320 -17.30 26.42 -16.13
N LYS A 321 -16.74 25.50 -15.34
CA LYS A 321 -15.31 25.15 -15.39
C LYS A 321 -15.16 23.62 -15.36
N LEU A 322 -14.21 23.10 -16.13
CA LEU A 322 -13.90 21.69 -16.16
C LEU A 322 -12.39 21.49 -16.18
N GLN A 323 -11.89 20.65 -15.28
CA GLN A 323 -10.50 20.22 -15.29
C GLN A 323 -10.39 18.71 -15.14
N GLY A 324 -9.32 18.13 -15.65
CA GLY A 324 -9.04 16.70 -15.59
C GLY A 324 -7.76 16.40 -14.83
N GLY A 325 -7.82 15.35 -14.01
CA GLY A 325 -6.65 14.73 -13.41
C GLY A 325 -6.19 13.52 -14.22
N ARG A 326 -5.56 12.54 -13.55
CA ARG A 326 -5.05 11.37 -14.28
C ARG A 326 -6.16 10.48 -14.87
N PHE A 327 -7.20 10.18 -14.08
CA PHE A 327 -8.34 9.34 -14.47
C PHE A 327 -9.65 9.84 -13.87
N HIS A 328 -9.77 11.13 -13.58
CA HIS A 328 -10.97 11.76 -13.05
C HIS A 328 -11.13 13.16 -13.61
N TYR A 329 -12.36 13.64 -13.57
CA TYR A 329 -12.72 15.01 -13.91
C TYR A 329 -13.34 15.70 -12.71
N THR A 330 -13.15 17.00 -12.63
CA THR A 330 -13.82 17.85 -11.64
C THR A 330 -14.44 19.03 -12.37
N ALA A 331 -15.73 19.24 -12.16
CA ALA A 331 -16.50 20.33 -12.74
C ALA A 331 -16.97 21.30 -11.65
N VAL A 332 -16.95 22.58 -11.94
CA VAL A 332 -17.67 23.61 -11.19
C VAL A 332 -18.91 23.98 -11.96
N LEU A 333 -20.05 23.93 -11.30
CA LEU A 333 -21.34 24.29 -11.87
C LEU A 333 -21.65 25.78 -11.64
N GLU A 334 -22.58 26.34 -12.41
CA GLU A 334 -23.01 27.74 -12.30
C GLU A 334 -23.57 28.10 -10.91
N ASN A 335 -24.13 27.13 -10.19
CA ASN A 335 -24.59 27.28 -8.81
C ASN A 335 -23.48 27.15 -7.76
N GLY A 336 -22.21 27.10 -8.14
CA GLY A 336 -21.04 26.99 -7.27
C GLY A 336 -20.77 25.59 -6.72
N LYS A 337 -21.55 24.57 -7.12
CA LYS A 337 -21.30 23.19 -6.70
C LYS A 337 -20.12 22.60 -7.46
N VAL A 338 -19.33 21.78 -6.77
CA VAL A 338 -18.26 20.98 -7.36
C VAL A 338 -18.71 19.53 -7.47
N VAL A 339 -18.56 18.97 -8.67
CA VAL A 339 -18.87 17.57 -8.97
C VAL A 339 -17.64 16.89 -9.54
N CYS A 340 -17.30 15.72 -9.01
CA CYS A 340 -16.16 14.93 -9.48
C CYS A 340 -16.62 13.53 -9.90
N TRP A 341 -16.03 12.97 -10.96
CA TRP A 341 -16.30 11.61 -11.44
C TRP A 341 -15.08 10.97 -12.09
N GLY A 342 -15.15 9.65 -12.29
CA GLY A 342 -14.04 8.84 -12.77
C GLY A 342 -13.43 8.01 -11.65
N SER A 343 -12.12 7.92 -11.59
CA SER A 343 -11.40 7.17 -10.55
C SER A 343 -11.56 7.81 -9.18
N ASN A 344 -11.99 7.01 -8.19
CA ASN A 344 -12.02 7.41 -6.78
C ASN A 344 -11.12 6.53 -5.89
N LYS A 345 -10.13 5.88 -6.49
CA LYS A 345 -9.24 4.94 -5.78
C LYS A 345 -8.46 5.60 -4.64
N TYR A 346 -8.12 6.86 -4.80
CA TYR A 346 -7.36 7.65 -3.85
C TYR A 346 -8.17 8.83 -3.29
N HIS A 347 -9.50 8.70 -3.22
CA HIS A 347 -10.42 9.73 -2.70
C HIS A 347 -10.47 11.00 -3.56
N GLN A 348 -10.15 10.91 -4.85
CA GLN A 348 -10.15 12.06 -5.76
C GLN A 348 -11.56 12.62 -6.00
N CYS A 349 -12.59 11.78 -5.87
CA CYS A 349 -13.99 12.20 -6.03
C CYS A 349 -14.74 12.35 -4.70
N ASP A 350 -14.03 12.28 -3.56
CA ASP A 350 -14.63 12.59 -2.25
C ASP A 350 -14.60 14.10 -2.01
N VAL A 351 -15.41 14.83 -2.79
CA VAL A 351 -15.51 16.30 -2.73
C VAL A 351 -15.97 16.74 -1.33
N PRO A 352 -15.28 17.71 -0.68
CA PRO A 352 -15.71 18.25 0.60
C PRO A 352 -17.15 18.77 0.57
N ALA A 353 -17.90 18.58 1.66
CA ALA A 353 -19.31 18.98 1.73
C ALA A 353 -19.53 20.50 1.52
N SER A 354 -18.55 21.33 1.91
CA SER A 354 -18.49 22.76 1.63
C SER A 354 -18.62 23.07 0.14
N LEU A 355 -17.87 22.33 -0.69
CA LEU A 355 -17.82 22.51 -2.15
C LEU A 355 -18.99 21.81 -2.86
N ALA A 356 -19.40 20.62 -2.36
CA ALA A 356 -20.50 19.86 -2.94
C ALA A 356 -21.87 20.55 -2.80
N ASN A 357 -22.04 21.41 -1.80
CA ASN A 357 -23.28 22.14 -1.55
C ASN A 357 -23.34 23.54 -2.18
N GLY A 358 -22.29 23.95 -2.87
CA GLY A 358 -22.13 25.25 -3.47
C GLY A 358 -21.31 26.21 -2.61
N ALA A 359 -20.27 26.76 -3.21
CA ALA A 359 -19.31 27.66 -2.56
C ALA A 359 -18.86 28.76 -3.55
N SER A 360 -18.37 29.87 -3.01
CA SER A 360 -17.75 30.93 -3.80
C SER A 360 -16.30 30.56 -4.13
N ILE A 361 -16.13 29.87 -5.26
CA ILE A 361 -14.86 29.34 -5.73
C ILE A 361 -14.24 30.31 -6.72
N ARG A 362 -13.01 30.77 -6.43
CA ARG A 362 -12.23 31.57 -7.37
C ARG A 362 -11.70 30.69 -8.50
N GLU A 363 -11.02 29.57 -8.15
CA GLU A 363 -10.43 28.67 -9.13
C GLU A 363 -10.27 27.25 -8.56
N ILE A 364 -10.26 26.25 -9.47
CA ILE A 364 -9.93 24.84 -9.15
C ILE A 364 -8.67 24.43 -9.88
N TYR A 365 -7.88 23.56 -9.24
CA TYR A 365 -6.64 23.03 -9.80
C TYR A 365 -6.58 21.53 -9.54
N ILE A 366 -6.46 20.75 -10.60
CA ILE A 366 -6.57 19.30 -10.55
C ILE A 366 -5.25 18.68 -11.00
N GLY A 367 -4.64 17.90 -10.12
CA GLY A 367 -3.46 17.10 -10.42
C GLY A 367 -3.79 15.64 -10.70
N ASN A 368 -2.76 14.80 -10.77
CA ASN A 368 -2.97 13.38 -11.08
C ASN A 368 -3.83 12.67 -10.02
N PHE A 369 -3.67 13.02 -8.75
CA PHE A 369 -4.34 12.36 -7.62
C PHE A 369 -4.87 13.33 -6.57
N GLN A 370 -4.59 14.59 -6.68
CA GLN A 370 -4.92 15.64 -5.71
C GLN A 370 -5.69 16.78 -6.39
N ASN A 371 -6.57 17.40 -5.63
CA ASN A 371 -7.41 18.50 -6.08
C ASN A 371 -7.34 19.66 -5.10
N TYR A 372 -7.40 20.88 -5.62
CA TYR A 372 -7.37 22.12 -4.87
C TYR A 372 -8.48 23.03 -5.33
N ALA A 373 -9.23 23.63 -4.41
CA ALA A 373 -10.16 24.71 -4.69
C ALA A 373 -9.71 25.94 -3.90
N VAL A 374 -9.40 27.01 -4.62
CA VAL A 374 -9.09 28.31 -4.03
C VAL A 374 -10.38 29.11 -3.94
N MET A 375 -10.74 29.49 -2.72
CA MET A 375 -11.96 30.22 -2.43
C MET A 375 -11.74 31.72 -2.65
N GLU A 376 -12.85 32.48 -2.80
CA GLU A 376 -12.79 33.94 -2.92
C GLU A 376 -12.15 34.64 -1.70
N ASP A 377 -12.23 34.02 -0.51
CA ASP A 377 -11.58 34.53 0.71
C ASP A 377 -10.08 34.20 0.82
N GLY A 378 -9.50 33.55 -0.21
CA GLY A 378 -8.11 33.13 -0.25
C GLY A 378 -7.81 31.84 0.52
N SER A 379 -8.81 31.20 1.14
CA SER A 379 -8.65 29.85 1.72
C SER A 379 -8.59 28.78 0.62
N VAL A 380 -7.98 27.64 0.96
CA VAL A 380 -7.83 26.53 0.01
C VAL A 380 -8.37 25.25 0.62
N GLU A 381 -9.31 24.64 -0.07
CA GLU A 381 -9.83 23.30 0.24
C GLU A 381 -9.12 22.26 -0.61
N THR A 382 -8.78 21.11 -0.02
CA THR A 382 -8.03 20.06 -0.72
C THR A 382 -8.67 18.70 -0.51
N TRP A 383 -8.70 17.86 -1.56
CA TRP A 383 -9.16 16.48 -1.47
C TRP A 383 -8.45 15.57 -2.47
N GLY A 384 -8.45 14.26 -2.19
CA GLY A 384 -7.73 13.25 -2.98
C GLY A 384 -6.65 12.54 -2.19
N LEU A 385 -5.55 12.16 -2.83
CA LEU A 385 -4.45 11.42 -2.23
C LEU A 385 -3.69 12.25 -1.20
N LYS A 386 -3.86 11.91 0.08
CA LYS A 386 -3.12 12.55 1.19
C LYS A 386 -1.68 12.03 1.33
N GLY A 387 -1.37 10.92 0.69
CA GLY A 387 -0.11 10.20 0.80
C GLY A 387 -0.32 8.77 1.27
N PHE A 388 0.79 8.07 1.49
CA PHE A 388 0.80 6.67 1.96
C PHE A 388 1.45 6.60 3.34
N LEU A 389 0.72 6.11 4.34
CA LEU A 389 1.16 6.12 5.75
C LEU A 389 2.51 5.43 5.95
N LEU A 390 2.76 4.31 5.27
CA LEU A 390 4.04 3.60 5.30
C LEU A 390 4.81 3.71 3.97
N GLY A 391 4.38 4.58 3.06
CA GLY A 391 4.97 4.74 1.75
C GLY A 391 4.55 3.66 0.75
N THR A 392 5.19 3.65 -0.41
CA THR A 392 4.97 2.68 -1.48
C THR A 392 6.21 1.87 -1.80
N ASP A 393 6.00 0.75 -2.49
CA ASP A 393 7.08 -0.12 -2.95
C ASP A 393 7.57 0.26 -4.38
N GLY A 394 8.53 -0.52 -4.89
CA GLY A 394 9.10 -0.33 -6.24
C GLY A 394 8.13 -0.56 -7.41
N LEU A 395 6.88 -0.92 -7.15
CA LEU A 395 5.80 -1.03 -8.14
C LEU A 395 4.67 -0.02 -7.89
N GLY A 396 4.87 0.92 -6.95
CA GLY A 396 3.89 1.95 -6.61
C GLY A 396 2.70 1.44 -5.79
N ARG A 397 2.84 0.31 -5.09
CA ARG A 397 1.78 -0.30 -4.29
C ARG A 397 1.87 0.14 -2.84
N ASP A 398 0.73 0.37 -2.20
CA ASP A 398 0.67 0.77 -0.79
C ASP A 398 1.29 -0.30 0.13
N LEU A 399 2.34 0.09 0.85
CA LEU A 399 3.10 -0.82 1.72
C LEU A 399 2.28 -1.27 2.93
N LEU A 400 1.44 -0.40 3.50
CA LEU A 400 0.58 -0.74 4.64
C LEU A 400 -0.40 -1.85 4.27
N THR A 401 -1.11 -1.69 3.15
CA THR A 401 -2.02 -2.71 2.61
C THR A 401 -1.32 -4.05 2.42
N ARG A 402 -0.09 -4.02 1.91
CA ARG A 402 0.70 -5.24 1.68
C ARG A 402 1.20 -5.88 2.96
N ILE A 403 1.61 -5.10 3.97
CA ILE A 403 2.03 -5.62 5.28
C ILE A 403 0.86 -6.29 6.00
N VAL A 404 -0.32 -5.66 6.01
CA VAL A 404 -1.53 -6.20 6.63
C VAL A 404 -1.92 -7.54 6.01
N ASN A 405 -2.04 -7.57 4.69
CA ASN A 405 -2.46 -8.78 3.97
C ASN A 405 -1.36 -9.84 3.93
N GLY A 406 -0.10 -9.42 3.83
CA GLY A 406 1.06 -10.32 3.85
C GLY A 406 1.21 -11.06 5.18
N GLY A 407 0.93 -10.39 6.29
CA GLY A 407 0.92 -11.01 7.61
C GLY A 407 -0.10 -12.14 7.71
N ARG A 408 -1.30 -11.95 7.16
CA ARG A 408 -2.32 -12.99 7.10
C ARG A 408 -1.81 -14.25 6.38
N VAL A 409 -1.12 -14.08 5.27
CA VAL A 409 -0.57 -15.22 4.51
C VAL A 409 0.56 -15.90 5.29
N THR A 410 1.56 -15.15 5.77
CA THR A 410 2.70 -15.70 6.54
C THR A 410 2.24 -16.46 7.78
N MET A 411 1.31 -15.89 8.57
CA MET A 411 0.78 -16.53 9.78
C MET A 411 -0.03 -17.79 9.45
N THR A 412 -0.82 -17.77 8.37
CA THR A 412 -1.60 -18.95 7.95
C THR A 412 -0.68 -20.08 7.52
N VAL A 413 0.37 -19.78 6.76
CA VAL A 413 1.37 -20.79 6.33
C VAL A 413 2.06 -21.41 7.54
N GLY A 414 2.53 -20.58 8.48
CA GLY A 414 3.15 -21.06 9.72
C GLY A 414 2.23 -21.95 10.55
N ALA A 415 0.97 -21.53 10.75
CA ALA A 415 -0.01 -22.27 11.54
C ALA A 415 -0.32 -23.64 10.92
N ILE A 416 -0.59 -23.71 9.62
CA ILE A 416 -0.89 -24.97 8.92
C ILE A 416 0.33 -25.90 8.94
N ALA A 417 1.53 -25.36 8.71
CA ALA A 417 2.76 -26.14 8.75
C ALA A 417 2.96 -26.80 10.14
N VAL A 418 2.76 -26.04 11.22
CA VAL A 418 2.86 -26.57 12.60
C VAL A 418 1.80 -27.64 12.87
N ILE A 419 0.56 -27.44 12.44
CA ILE A 419 -0.51 -28.43 12.60
C ILE A 419 -0.12 -29.74 11.91
N ILE A 420 0.38 -29.70 10.67
CA ILE A 420 0.84 -30.87 9.92
C ILE A 420 2.02 -31.54 10.64
N ALA A 421 3.05 -30.77 11.02
CA ALA A 421 4.23 -31.27 11.71
C ALA A 421 3.87 -31.93 13.06
N THR A 422 3.00 -31.28 13.83
CA THR A 422 2.53 -31.79 15.11
C THR A 422 1.73 -33.08 14.95
N PHE A 423 0.80 -33.14 14.00
CA PHE A 423 0.02 -34.33 13.75
C PHE A 423 0.90 -35.53 13.40
N ILE A 424 1.84 -35.37 12.45
CA ILE A 424 2.80 -36.41 12.09
C ILE A 424 3.68 -36.79 13.28
N GLY A 425 4.23 -35.78 13.99
CA GLY A 425 5.11 -35.98 15.12
C GLY A 425 4.45 -36.71 16.29
N VAL A 426 3.20 -36.34 16.60
CA VAL A 426 2.42 -37.01 17.66
C VAL A 426 2.12 -38.46 17.33
N VAL A 427 1.66 -38.74 16.10
CA VAL A 427 1.33 -40.12 15.67
C VAL A 427 2.59 -40.99 15.67
N LEU A 428 3.65 -40.57 14.99
CA LEU A 428 4.87 -41.36 14.88
C LEU A 428 5.63 -41.45 16.22
N GLY A 429 5.70 -40.35 16.98
CA GLY A 429 6.30 -40.33 18.29
C GLY A 429 5.56 -41.25 19.31
N SER A 430 4.23 -41.28 19.23
CA SER A 430 3.42 -42.17 20.07
C SER A 430 3.65 -43.64 19.72
N LEU A 431 3.70 -43.97 18.43
CA LEU A 431 4.00 -45.33 17.97
C LEU A 431 5.42 -45.77 18.40
N ALA A 432 6.42 -44.93 18.21
CA ALA A 432 7.80 -45.21 18.61
C ALA A 432 7.95 -45.38 20.12
N GLY A 433 7.38 -44.44 20.90
CA GLY A 433 7.50 -44.43 22.35
C GLY A 433 6.73 -45.56 23.04
N TYR A 434 5.53 -45.88 22.57
CA TYR A 434 4.69 -46.90 23.22
C TYR A 434 5.11 -48.32 22.85
N PHE A 435 5.28 -48.66 21.58
CA PHE A 435 5.62 -50.01 21.14
C PHE A 435 7.12 -50.33 21.30
N GLY A 436 8.01 -49.35 21.14
CA GLY A 436 9.45 -49.59 21.29
C GLY A 436 10.04 -50.52 20.23
N GLY A 437 11.19 -51.12 20.52
CA GLY A 437 11.82 -52.17 19.72
C GLY A 437 12.04 -51.80 18.23
N LYS A 438 11.60 -52.66 17.33
CA LYS A 438 11.77 -52.48 15.87
C LYS A 438 10.99 -51.27 15.35
N THR A 439 9.81 -50.97 15.89
CA THR A 439 8.98 -49.83 15.51
C THR A 439 9.69 -48.53 15.85
N ASP A 440 10.24 -48.42 17.02
CA ASP A 440 11.02 -47.28 17.47
C ASP A 440 12.27 -47.10 16.60
N LEU A 441 13.02 -48.16 16.35
CA LEU A 441 14.22 -48.12 15.52
C LEU A 441 13.90 -47.61 14.11
N LEU A 442 12.84 -48.13 13.49
CA LEU A 442 12.46 -47.73 12.11
C LEU A 442 12.05 -46.26 12.06
N ILE A 443 11.16 -45.80 12.96
CA ILE A 443 10.67 -44.43 12.98
C ILE A 443 11.84 -43.46 13.25
N MET A 444 12.72 -43.78 14.21
CA MET A 444 13.89 -42.94 14.51
C MET A 444 14.89 -42.89 13.35
N ARG A 445 15.08 -43.95 12.58
CA ARG A 445 15.92 -43.92 11.37
C ARG A 445 15.33 -43.02 10.29
N ILE A 446 14.01 -43.05 10.08
CA ILE A 446 13.33 -42.13 9.17
C ILE A 446 13.50 -40.68 9.68
N ALA A 447 13.30 -40.43 10.98
CA ALA A 447 13.47 -39.12 11.59
C ALA A 447 14.92 -38.60 11.50
N GLU A 448 15.91 -39.49 11.61
CA GLU A 448 17.33 -39.15 11.42
C GLU A 448 17.62 -38.76 9.97
N ILE A 449 17.12 -39.52 8.99
CA ILE A 449 17.31 -39.22 7.56
C ILE A 449 16.67 -37.88 7.22
N VAL A 450 15.40 -37.66 7.59
CA VAL A 450 14.69 -36.39 7.32
C VAL A 450 15.34 -35.21 8.04
N GLY A 451 15.70 -35.39 9.33
CA GLY A 451 16.37 -34.34 10.12
C GLY A 451 17.82 -34.08 9.73
N GLY A 452 18.48 -35.00 9.00
CA GLY A 452 19.81 -34.84 8.44
C GLY A 452 19.85 -34.06 7.12
N LEU A 453 18.69 -33.85 6.48
CA LEU A 453 18.64 -33.03 5.26
C LEU A 453 18.84 -31.56 5.61
N PRO A 454 19.66 -30.83 4.85
CA PRO A 454 19.78 -29.39 5.02
C PRO A 454 18.45 -28.74 4.63
N PHE A 455 17.67 -28.32 5.64
CA PHE A 455 16.26 -27.99 5.53
C PHE A 455 15.96 -26.93 4.44
N ILE A 456 16.63 -25.75 4.51
CA ILE A 456 16.38 -24.66 3.56
C ILE A 456 16.75 -25.05 2.12
N PRO A 457 17.96 -25.58 1.81
CA PRO A 457 18.29 -26.05 0.47
C PRO A 457 17.33 -27.09 -0.07
N PHE A 458 16.89 -28.05 0.76
CA PHE A 458 15.95 -29.09 0.32
C PHE A 458 14.55 -28.53 0.01
N ALA A 459 14.04 -27.64 0.86
CA ALA A 459 12.77 -26.94 0.61
C ALA A 459 12.85 -26.04 -0.64
N MET A 460 14.00 -25.40 -0.89
CA MET A 460 14.23 -24.61 -2.12
C MET A 460 14.18 -25.49 -3.37
N ILE A 461 14.84 -26.64 -3.36
CA ILE A 461 14.82 -27.59 -4.49
C ILE A 461 13.39 -28.07 -4.77
N LEU A 462 12.66 -28.49 -3.73
CA LEU A 462 11.26 -28.91 -3.88
C LEU A 462 10.38 -27.79 -4.44
N SER A 463 10.53 -26.57 -3.90
CA SER A 463 9.79 -25.40 -4.37
C SER A 463 10.15 -25.04 -5.82
N ALA A 464 11.40 -25.18 -6.23
CA ALA A 464 11.84 -24.90 -7.59
C ALA A 464 11.33 -25.95 -8.60
N VAL A 465 11.46 -27.23 -8.26
CA VAL A 465 11.10 -28.34 -9.17
C VAL A 465 9.59 -28.47 -9.33
N ILE A 466 8.86 -28.52 -8.22
CA ILE A 466 7.41 -28.71 -8.22
C ILE A 466 6.69 -27.37 -8.45
N GLY A 467 7.15 -26.32 -7.79
CA GLY A 467 6.50 -25.01 -7.78
C GLY A 467 6.56 -24.25 -9.11
N SER A 468 7.45 -24.65 -10.05
CA SER A 468 7.54 -24.03 -11.37
C SER A 468 6.29 -24.25 -12.25
N ARG A 469 5.48 -25.28 -11.93
CA ARG A 469 4.27 -25.65 -12.67
C ARG A 469 2.98 -25.24 -11.98
N LEU A 470 3.07 -24.59 -10.82
CA LEU A 470 1.95 -24.25 -9.95
C LEU A 470 1.63 -22.76 -10.03
N ASP A 471 0.34 -22.43 -9.91
CA ASP A 471 -0.08 -21.05 -9.69
C ASP A 471 0.31 -20.55 -8.28
N PRO A 472 0.26 -19.23 -8.00
CA PRO A 472 0.66 -18.68 -6.70
C PRO A 472 -0.05 -19.29 -5.49
N THR A 473 -1.33 -19.64 -5.63
CA THR A 473 -2.14 -20.24 -4.56
C THR A 473 -1.74 -21.69 -4.30
N GLN A 474 -1.56 -22.47 -5.36
CA GLN A 474 -1.08 -23.86 -5.28
C GLN A 474 0.34 -23.91 -4.70
N LYS A 475 1.20 -22.97 -5.09
CA LYS A 475 2.56 -22.87 -4.52
C LYS A 475 2.53 -22.54 -3.02
N MET A 476 1.60 -21.72 -2.56
CA MET A 476 1.37 -21.47 -1.14
C MET A 476 1.03 -22.77 -0.39
N TYR A 477 0.09 -23.59 -0.92
CA TYR A 477 -0.24 -24.89 -0.31
C TYR A 477 0.96 -25.85 -0.33
N LEU A 478 1.73 -25.89 -1.42
CA LEU A 478 2.95 -26.70 -1.49
C LEU A 478 3.91 -26.35 -0.35
N ILE A 479 4.15 -25.06 -0.12
CA ILE A 479 5.04 -24.60 0.94
C ILE A 479 4.53 -25.02 2.33
N MET A 480 3.24 -24.88 2.61
CA MET A 480 2.63 -25.33 3.87
C MET A 480 2.89 -26.81 4.12
N VAL A 481 2.69 -27.65 3.09
CA VAL A 481 2.90 -29.11 3.19
C VAL A 481 4.39 -29.43 3.33
N VAL A 482 5.25 -28.84 2.53
CA VAL A 482 6.71 -29.06 2.61
C VAL A 482 7.27 -28.71 3.97
N LEU A 483 6.91 -27.52 4.50
CA LEU A 483 7.32 -27.11 5.83
C LEU A 483 6.82 -28.09 6.91
N GLY A 484 5.55 -28.48 6.86
CA GLY A 484 4.97 -29.40 7.83
C GLY A 484 5.59 -30.79 7.79
N VAL A 485 5.76 -31.34 6.57
CA VAL A 485 6.32 -32.69 6.35
C VAL A 485 7.82 -32.76 6.68
N LEU A 486 8.55 -31.67 6.64
CA LEU A 486 9.96 -31.66 7.03
C LEU A 486 10.20 -31.33 8.50
N SER A 487 9.26 -30.67 9.18
CA SER A 487 9.45 -30.17 10.56
C SER A 487 9.00 -31.12 11.67
N TRP A 488 8.36 -32.26 11.36
CA TRP A 488 7.79 -33.18 12.35
C TRP A 488 8.81 -33.89 13.23
N THR A 489 10.08 -33.98 12.85
CA THR A 489 11.09 -34.83 13.50
C THR A 489 11.40 -34.41 14.94
N GLY A 490 11.41 -33.10 15.22
CA GLY A 490 11.58 -32.54 16.56
C GLY A 490 10.44 -32.94 17.51
N THR A 491 9.21 -32.68 17.05
CA THR A 491 7.99 -33.04 17.79
C THR A 491 7.87 -34.56 18.02
N CYS A 492 8.26 -35.36 17.02
CA CYS A 492 8.28 -36.84 17.16
C CYS A 492 9.23 -37.32 18.27
N ARG A 493 10.45 -36.79 18.30
CA ARG A 493 11.43 -37.13 19.38
C ARG A 493 10.94 -36.70 20.75
N LEU A 494 10.33 -35.51 20.86
CA LEU A 494 9.75 -35.00 22.10
C LEU A 494 8.64 -35.93 22.62
N VAL A 495 7.65 -36.23 21.76
CA VAL A 495 6.52 -37.08 22.10
C VAL A 495 6.99 -38.50 22.46
N ARG A 496 7.91 -39.08 21.69
CA ARG A 496 8.52 -40.37 21.98
C ARG A 496 9.15 -40.39 23.37
N ALA A 497 9.98 -39.41 23.73
CA ALA A 497 10.64 -39.32 25.02
C ALA A 497 9.63 -39.25 26.17
N GLN A 498 8.58 -38.46 26.04
CA GLN A 498 7.52 -38.32 27.01
C GLN A 498 6.71 -39.61 27.17
N ILE A 499 6.35 -40.26 26.07
CA ILE A 499 5.59 -41.53 26.14
C ILE A 499 6.43 -42.65 26.73
N LEU A 500 7.73 -42.73 26.45
CA LEU A 500 8.63 -43.68 27.10
C LEU A 500 8.66 -43.51 28.63
N ALA A 501 8.75 -42.25 29.09
CA ALA A 501 8.72 -41.95 30.52
C ALA A 501 7.37 -42.32 31.19
N GLN A 502 6.26 -41.97 30.52
CA GLN A 502 4.91 -42.22 31.06
C GLN A 502 4.48 -43.68 30.96
N ARG A 503 5.00 -44.45 30.03
CA ARG A 503 4.66 -45.87 29.81
C ARG A 503 4.98 -46.77 30.98
N GLU A 504 6.01 -46.43 31.75
CA GLU A 504 6.48 -47.21 32.93
C GLU A 504 5.73 -46.82 34.23
N MET A 505 4.82 -45.86 34.20
CA MET A 505 4.08 -45.38 35.36
C MET A 505 2.99 -46.38 35.79
N GLU A 506 2.71 -46.44 37.10
CA GLU A 506 1.78 -47.39 37.73
C GLU A 506 0.37 -47.34 37.12
N TYR A 507 -0.15 -46.13 36.79
CA TYR A 507 -1.48 -45.99 36.21
C TYR A 507 -1.59 -46.62 34.81
N VAL A 508 -0.50 -46.65 34.05
CA VAL A 508 -0.45 -47.29 32.73
C VAL A 508 -0.41 -48.82 32.91
N THR A 509 0.36 -49.29 33.87
CA THR A 509 0.44 -50.71 34.20
C THR A 509 -0.91 -51.22 34.70
N ALA A 510 -1.61 -50.48 35.56
CA ALA A 510 -2.97 -50.80 36.01
C ALA A 510 -3.97 -50.85 34.84
N ALA A 511 -3.90 -49.86 33.90
CA ALA A 511 -4.76 -49.84 32.71
C ALA A 511 -4.54 -51.06 31.82
N LYS A 512 -3.28 -51.50 31.64
CA LYS A 512 -2.95 -52.72 30.90
C LYS A 512 -3.50 -53.95 31.59
N ALA A 513 -3.35 -54.05 32.92
CA ALA A 513 -3.87 -55.18 33.73
C ALA A 513 -5.41 -55.28 33.63
N MET A 514 -6.12 -54.17 33.50
CA MET A 514 -7.56 -54.10 33.26
C MET A 514 -7.97 -54.43 31.82
N GLY A 515 -7.05 -54.76 30.93
CA GLY A 515 -7.34 -55.13 29.55
C GLY A 515 -7.77 -53.94 28.65
N ILE A 516 -7.45 -52.71 29.05
CA ILE A 516 -7.77 -51.52 28.23
C ILE A 516 -6.95 -51.56 26.93
N ARG A 517 -7.59 -51.27 25.80
CA ARG A 517 -6.93 -51.27 24.49
C ARG A 517 -5.80 -50.23 24.41
N GLU A 518 -4.67 -50.61 23.84
CA GLU A 518 -3.45 -49.80 23.79
C GLU A 518 -3.67 -48.40 23.22
N ARG A 519 -4.50 -48.25 22.17
CA ARG A 519 -4.86 -46.92 21.63
C ARG A 519 -5.53 -46.02 22.67
N VAL A 520 -6.39 -46.60 23.51
CA VAL A 520 -7.08 -45.86 24.57
C VAL A 520 -6.08 -45.45 25.64
N ILE A 521 -5.14 -46.32 26.00
CA ILE A 521 -4.07 -46.04 26.95
C ILE A 521 -3.23 -44.86 26.48
N VAL A 522 -2.77 -44.88 25.22
CA VAL A 522 -1.94 -43.80 24.65
C VAL A 522 -2.69 -42.47 24.59
N PHE A 523 -3.86 -42.45 23.95
CA PHE A 523 -4.51 -41.15 23.66
C PHE A 523 -5.37 -40.62 24.80
N ARG A 524 -5.90 -41.47 25.71
CA ARG A 524 -6.78 -41.05 26.79
C ARG A 524 -6.10 -41.00 28.16
N HIS A 525 -5.03 -41.76 28.38
CA HIS A 525 -4.36 -41.81 29.67
C HIS A 525 -2.96 -41.16 29.64
N ILE A 526 -2.16 -41.38 28.60
CA ILE A 526 -0.81 -40.82 28.51
C ILE A 526 -0.81 -39.42 27.86
N MET A 527 -1.46 -39.25 26.70
CA MET A 527 -1.40 -38.03 25.93
C MET A 527 -1.82 -36.75 26.71
N PRO A 528 -2.85 -36.75 27.57
CA PRO A 528 -3.19 -35.56 28.36
C PRO A 528 -2.01 -35.03 29.21
N ASN A 529 -1.11 -35.89 29.69
CA ASN A 529 0.07 -35.48 30.43
C ASN A 529 1.19 -34.91 29.54
N VAL A 530 1.17 -35.24 28.24
CA VAL A 530 2.15 -34.78 27.26
C VAL A 530 1.71 -33.45 26.59
N ILE A 531 0.40 -33.16 26.57
CA ILE A 531 -0.18 -32.00 25.90
C ILE A 531 0.46 -30.68 26.36
N SER A 532 0.73 -30.50 27.63
CA SER A 532 1.30 -29.25 28.16
C SER A 532 2.65 -28.93 27.51
N LEU A 533 3.54 -29.93 27.44
CA LEU A 533 4.85 -29.76 26.79
C LEU A 533 4.74 -29.66 25.28
N LEU A 534 3.77 -30.34 24.67
CA LEU A 534 3.48 -30.26 23.26
C LEU A 534 3.03 -28.85 22.85
N LEU A 535 2.18 -28.19 23.65
CA LEU A 535 1.74 -26.82 23.43
C LEU A 535 2.91 -25.83 23.43
N VAL A 536 3.88 -26.02 24.34
CA VAL A 536 5.13 -25.22 24.36
C VAL A 536 5.89 -25.38 23.04
N SER A 537 6.13 -26.64 22.63
CA SER A 537 6.83 -26.92 21.36
C SER A 537 6.11 -26.33 20.18
N MET A 538 4.79 -26.52 20.05
CA MET A 538 3.97 -25.97 18.97
C MET A 538 4.07 -24.45 18.86
N THR A 539 4.12 -23.75 19.99
CA THR A 539 4.22 -22.29 20.01
C THR A 539 5.57 -21.82 19.45
N LEU A 540 6.66 -22.46 19.84
CA LEU A 540 8.00 -22.15 19.35
C LEU A 540 8.19 -22.60 17.89
N ASP A 541 7.63 -23.76 17.53
CA ASP A 541 7.64 -24.27 16.15
C ASP A 541 6.87 -23.36 15.21
N PHE A 542 5.81 -22.69 15.68
CA PHE A 542 5.07 -21.71 14.90
C PHE A 542 5.95 -20.51 14.50
N ALA A 543 6.69 -19.93 15.43
CA ALA A 543 7.65 -18.87 15.14
C ALA A 543 8.72 -19.35 14.13
N THR A 544 9.24 -20.56 14.32
CA THR A 544 10.25 -21.17 13.45
C THR A 544 9.72 -21.41 12.04
N CYS A 545 8.50 -21.92 11.88
CA CYS A 545 7.87 -22.12 10.58
C CYS A 545 7.62 -20.80 9.85
N MET A 546 7.18 -19.75 10.56
CA MET A 546 7.03 -18.42 9.98
C MET A 546 8.38 -17.83 9.51
N LEU A 547 9.45 -17.96 10.32
CA LEU A 547 10.80 -17.53 9.95
C LEU A 547 11.32 -18.28 8.73
N THR A 548 11.05 -19.58 8.65
CA THR A 548 11.49 -20.41 7.52
C THR A 548 10.72 -20.08 6.24
N GLU A 549 9.39 -19.90 6.30
CA GLU A 549 8.60 -19.42 5.15
C GLU A 549 9.15 -18.09 4.66
N SER A 550 9.36 -17.15 5.58
CA SER A 550 9.85 -15.83 5.24
C SER A 550 11.25 -15.86 4.64
N SER A 551 12.13 -16.74 5.12
CA SER A 551 13.47 -16.96 4.54
C SER A 551 13.39 -17.51 3.10
N LEU A 552 12.52 -18.49 2.85
CA LEU A 552 12.29 -19.04 1.51
C LEU A 552 11.71 -17.98 0.56
N SER A 553 10.75 -17.18 1.04
CA SER A 553 10.13 -16.09 0.28
C SER A 553 11.12 -14.96 -0.02
N TYR A 554 11.98 -14.60 0.95
CA TYR A 554 13.07 -13.63 0.77
C TYR A 554 14.08 -14.09 -0.28
N LEU A 555 14.45 -15.37 -0.26
CA LEU A 555 15.35 -15.97 -1.25
C LEU A 555 14.68 -16.19 -2.63
N GLY A 556 13.39 -15.97 -2.76
CA GLY A 556 12.64 -16.09 -4.03
C GLY A 556 12.06 -17.47 -4.31
N PHE A 557 12.20 -18.42 -3.38
CA PHE A 557 11.66 -19.79 -3.48
C PHE A 557 10.34 -19.99 -2.74
N GLY A 558 9.87 -18.95 -2.04
CA GLY A 558 8.60 -18.94 -1.33
C GLY A 558 7.40 -18.60 -2.21
N ILE A 559 6.42 -17.91 -1.63
CA ILE A 559 5.22 -17.47 -2.32
C ILE A 559 5.57 -16.35 -3.30
N PRO A 560 5.22 -16.51 -4.60
CA PRO A 560 5.58 -15.51 -5.61
C PRO A 560 4.69 -14.26 -5.54
N LEU A 561 5.20 -13.16 -6.06
CA LEU A 561 4.37 -12.01 -6.39
C LEU A 561 3.27 -12.41 -7.40
N PRO A 562 2.09 -11.78 -7.38
CA PRO A 562 1.75 -10.55 -6.65
C PRO A 562 1.31 -10.73 -5.19
N THR A 563 1.08 -11.97 -4.71
CA THR A 563 0.62 -12.25 -3.34
C THR A 563 1.67 -11.79 -2.31
N PRO A 564 1.33 -10.87 -1.38
CA PRO A 564 2.29 -10.43 -0.38
C PRO A 564 2.48 -11.48 0.73
N THR A 565 3.72 -11.59 1.22
CA THR A 565 4.08 -12.22 2.50
C THR A 565 5.10 -11.31 3.19
N TRP A 566 5.24 -11.39 4.51
CA TRP A 566 6.27 -10.59 5.18
C TRP A 566 7.67 -10.91 4.64
N GLY A 567 7.93 -12.17 4.26
CA GLY A 567 9.20 -12.59 3.68
C GLY A 567 9.47 -11.98 2.31
N ASN A 568 8.50 -12.01 1.38
CA ASN A 568 8.73 -11.46 0.05
C ASN A 568 8.73 -9.93 0.01
N LEU A 569 8.09 -9.26 0.99
CA LEU A 569 8.23 -7.81 1.16
C LEU A 569 9.66 -7.41 1.54
N LEU A 570 10.37 -8.26 2.28
CA LEU A 570 11.78 -8.03 2.62
C LEU A 570 12.74 -8.25 1.44
N LYS A 571 12.30 -8.85 0.33
CA LYS A 571 13.15 -9.12 -0.84
C LYS A 571 13.79 -7.85 -1.41
N GLY A 572 13.14 -6.69 -1.28
CA GLY A 572 13.70 -5.40 -1.66
C GLY A 572 15.02 -5.08 -0.96
N ALA A 573 15.24 -5.59 0.26
CA ALA A 573 16.49 -5.41 1.01
C ALA A 573 17.72 -6.16 0.40
N ASN A 574 17.56 -6.90 -0.70
CA ASN A 574 18.68 -7.42 -1.49
C ASN A 574 19.30 -6.37 -2.41
N ASN A 575 18.67 -5.21 -2.56
CA ASN A 575 19.16 -4.12 -3.41
C ASN A 575 19.72 -2.98 -2.54
N SER A 576 20.99 -2.63 -2.77
CA SER A 576 21.68 -1.57 -2.02
C SER A 576 20.98 -0.21 -2.14
N VAL A 577 20.38 0.10 -3.28
CA VAL A 577 19.62 1.33 -3.49
C VAL A 577 18.37 1.36 -2.59
N VAL A 578 17.66 0.24 -2.51
CA VAL A 578 16.47 0.12 -1.63
C VAL A 578 16.86 0.26 -0.16
N ILE A 579 17.98 -0.36 0.25
CA ILE A 579 18.47 -0.25 1.64
C ILE A 579 18.77 1.20 2.01
N GLN A 580 19.45 1.93 1.13
CA GLN A 580 19.96 3.27 1.42
C GLN A 580 18.90 4.37 1.23
N GLN A 581 18.09 4.27 0.18
CA GLN A 581 17.21 5.35 -0.25
C GLN A 581 15.74 5.12 0.10
N TYR A 582 15.31 3.85 0.14
CA TYR A 582 13.90 3.47 0.34
C TYR A 582 13.73 2.60 1.59
N TRP A 583 14.35 3.04 2.71
CA TRP A 583 14.43 2.32 3.98
C TRP A 583 13.07 1.82 4.49
N TRP A 584 11.98 2.52 4.26
CA TRP A 584 10.64 2.13 4.71
C TRP A 584 10.17 0.81 4.11
N GLN A 585 10.61 0.46 2.89
CA GLN A 585 10.18 -0.76 2.19
C GLN A 585 10.62 -2.04 2.90
N TRP A 586 11.67 -1.99 3.70
CA TRP A 586 12.16 -3.14 4.45
C TRP A 586 12.05 -2.97 5.97
N VAL A 587 12.19 -1.77 6.52
CA VAL A 587 12.13 -1.52 7.97
C VAL A 587 10.74 -1.85 8.53
N PHE A 588 9.67 -1.40 7.91
CA PHE A 588 8.33 -1.67 8.42
C PHE A 588 7.93 -3.15 8.35
N PRO A 589 8.15 -3.89 7.23
CA PRO A 589 7.93 -5.33 7.22
C PRO A 589 8.80 -6.08 8.24
N ALA A 590 10.08 -5.70 8.39
CA ALA A 590 10.98 -6.31 9.38
C ALA A 590 10.53 -6.05 10.81
N ALA A 591 10.10 -4.84 11.11
CA ALA A 591 9.64 -4.46 12.45
C ALA A 591 8.38 -5.24 12.87
N ILE A 592 7.35 -5.29 12.03
CA ILE A 592 6.11 -6.02 12.37
C ILE A 592 6.35 -7.52 12.49
N PHE A 593 7.18 -8.09 11.61
CA PHE A 593 7.57 -9.48 11.65
C PHE A 593 8.38 -9.81 12.90
N GLY A 594 9.35 -8.96 13.25
CA GLY A 594 10.15 -9.09 14.48
C GLY A 594 9.30 -9.00 15.75
N ILE A 595 8.40 -8.01 15.84
CA ILE A 595 7.47 -7.88 16.96
C ILE A 595 6.61 -9.14 17.10
N CYS A 596 6.05 -9.64 16.01
CA CYS A 596 5.23 -10.86 16.02
C CYS A 596 6.03 -12.05 16.54
N THR A 597 7.24 -12.28 16.01
CA THR A 597 8.12 -13.39 16.41
C THR A 597 8.54 -13.29 17.89
N ILE A 598 8.91 -12.10 18.35
CA ILE A 598 9.27 -11.87 19.76
C ILE A 598 8.07 -12.16 20.68
N CYS A 599 6.87 -11.67 20.32
CA CYS A 599 5.66 -11.94 21.12
C CYS A 599 5.35 -13.44 21.21
N ILE A 600 5.49 -14.18 20.12
CA ILE A 600 5.28 -15.63 20.10
C ILE A 600 6.31 -16.34 21.00
N ASN A 601 7.59 -15.97 20.92
CA ASN A 601 8.65 -16.55 21.75
C ASN A 601 8.43 -16.23 23.23
N MET A 602 8.05 -14.99 23.58
CA MET A 602 7.71 -14.62 24.98
C MET A 602 6.56 -15.48 25.54
N ILE A 603 5.57 -15.82 24.72
CA ILE A 603 4.47 -16.70 25.09
C ILE A 603 4.97 -18.14 25.24
N GLY A 604 5.78 -18.63 24.30
CA GLY A 604 6.37 -19.97 24.32
C GLY A 604 7.26 -20.19 25.55
N ASP A 605 8.14 -19.25 25.86
CA ASP A 605 8.99 -19.29 27.06
C ASP A 605 8.15 -19.25 28.35
N GLY A 606 7.13 -18.39 28.38
CA GLY A 606 6.20 -18.33 29.49
C GLY A 606 5.41 -19.63 29.72
N LEU A 607 4.99 -20.29 28.62
CA LEU A 607 4.37 -21.62 28.71
C LEU A 607 5.36 -22.67 29.21
N ARG A 608 6.60 -22.65 28.72
CA ARG A 608 7.66 -23.56 29.16
C ARG A 608 7.90 -23.45 30.66
N ASP A 609 8.05 -22.23 31.16
CA ASP A 609 8.29 -21.99 32.60
C ASP A 609 7.08 -22.35 33.46
N ALA A 610 5.85 -22.21 32.95
CA ALA A 610 4.64 -22.60 33.67
C ALA A 610 4.46 -24.12 33.76
N VAL A 611 5.05 -24.88 32.84
CA VAL A 611 5.02 -26.37 32.81
C VAL A 611 6.18 -26.96 33.60
N ASP A 612 7.29 -26.24 33.83
CA ASP A 612 8.45 -26.74 34.60
C ASP A 612 8.17 -26.70 36.11
N PRO A 613 8.12 -27.87 36.81
CA PRO A 613 7.87 -27.93 38.25
C PRO A 613 8.92 -27.19 39.09
N LYS A 614 10.19 -27.12 38.60
CA LYS A 614 11.30 -26.47 39.31
C LYS A 614 11.21 -24.95 39.31
N SER A 615 10.44 -24.37 38.41
CA SER A 615 10.24 -22.91 38.34
C SER A 615 9.20 -22.41 39.36
N GLN A 616 8.45 -23.31 40.00
CA GLN A 616 7.41 -22.97 40.98
C GLN A 616 7.96 -22.87 42.42
N GLU A 617 9.21 -23.33 42.68
CA GLU A 617 9.88 -23.26 43.99
C GLU A 617 10.72 -21.97 44.19
N ARG A 618 10.77 -21.08 43.22
CA ARG A 618 11.42 -19.76 43.29
C ARG A 618 10.37 -18.63 43.26
#